data_74981178fbf818f808b4cf0cecc02a2b
#
_entry.id   74981178fbf818f808b4cf0cecc02a2b
#
_cell.length_a   1.000
_cell.length_b   1.000
_cell.length_c   1.000
_cell.angle_alpha   90.00
_cell.angle_beta   90.00
_cell.angle_gamma   90.00
#
_symmetry.space_group_name_H-M   'P 1'
#
loop_
_entity.id
_entity.type
_entity.pdbx_description
1 polymer ?
#
loop_
_entity_poly.entity_id
_entity_poly.type
_entity_poly.pdbx_seq_one_letter_code
_entity_poly.pdbx_strand_id
1 'polypeptide(L)'
;MRIDIITVVPELLESPLSHSTVGRAIKKGLVEIHIHNLRKYGKGPRLQVDDYSYGGDAGMVIMLEPVYNMIQELTAERDYDEVIYMSPDGEILNQSIANELSLKENI
;
A
#
# COMPACT_ATOMS: atom_id res chain seq x y z
N MET A 1 11.89 -10.91 1.93
CA MET A 1 10.49 -10.42 1.76
C MET A 1 10.50 -9.03 1.18
N ARG A 2 9.66 -8.78 0.24
CA ARG A 2 9.43 -7.44 -0.32
C ARG A 2 7.99 -7.01 -0.04
N ILE A 3 7.82 -5.78 0.43
CA ILE A 3 6.51 -5.19 0.70
C ILE A 3 6.39 -3.91 -0.11
N ASP A 4 5.40 -3.82 -0.97
CA ASP A 4 5.07 -2.63 -1.73
C ASP A 4 3.82 -1.98 -1.14
N ILE A 5 3.93 -0.73 -0.70
CA ILE A 5 2.84 0.01 -0.06
C ILE A 5 2.37 1.12 -1.00
N ILE A 6 1.12 1.05 -1.41
CA ILE A 6 0.48 2.11 -2.20
C ILE A 6 -0.23 3.06 -1.24
N THR A 7 0.10 4.33 -1.30
CA THR A 7 -0.47 5.34 -0.40
C THR A 7 -0.62 6.69 -1.10
N VAL A 8 -1.54 7.50 -0.62
CA VAL A 8 -1.70 8.91 -1.07
C VAL A 8 -0.83 9.88 -0.28
N VAL A 9 -0.25 9.43 0.85
CA VAL A 9 0.58 10.24 1.75
C VAL A 9 1.86 9.49 2.14
N PRO A 10 2.78 9.28 1.19
CA PRO A 10 3.99 8.49 1.44
C PRO A 10 4.84 9.03 2.58
N GLU A 11 4.87 10.32 2.79
CA GLU A 11 5.63 10.98 3.85
C GLU A 11 5.22 10.57 5.26
N LEU A 12 3.99 10.08 5.47
CA LEU A 12 3.55 9.58 6.77
C LEU A 12 4.18 8.24 7.14
N LEU A 13 4.73 7.51 6.17
CA LEU A 13 5.31 6.19 6.38
C LEU A 13 6.83 6.21 6.46
N GLU A 14 7.49 7.24 5.96
CA GLU A 14 8.94 7.31 5.87
C GLU A 14 9.63 7.18 7.24
N SER A 15 9.20 7.98 8.22
CA SER A 15 9.81 7.95 9.55
C SER A 15 9.50 6.66 10.32
N PRO A 16 8.21 6.22 10.46
CA PRO A 16 7.91 4.99 11.18
C PRO A 16 8.64 3.75 10.63
N LEU A 17 8.79 3.66 9.31
CA LEU A 17 9.43 2.50 8.68
C LEU A 17 10.96 2.55 8.70
N SER A 18 11.56 3.67 9.07
CA SER A 18 13.01 3.83 9.12
C SER A 18 13.61 3.66 10.52
N HIS A 19 12.79 3.43 11.54
CA HIS A 19 13.22 3.36 12.93
C HIS A 19 12.85 2.04 13.61
N SER A 20 13.47 1.80 14.78
CA SER A 20 13.17 0.68 15.67
C SER A 20 13.33 -0.69 14.99
N THR A 21 12.44 -1.64 15.29
CA THR A 21 12.50 -3.01 14.80
C THR A 21 12.42 -3.10 13.28
N VAL A 22 11.53 -2.31 12.65
CA VAL A 22 11.38 -2.29 11.19
C VAL A 22 12.65 -1.76 10.51
N GLY A 23 13.19 -0.65 11.01
CA GLY A 23 14.43 -0.08 10.48
C GLY A 23 15.62 -1.06 10.59
N ARG A 24 15.69 -1.81 11.68
CA ARG A 24 16.72 -2.85 11.85
C ARG A 24 16.55 -4.00 10.88
N ALA A 25 15.32 -4.45 10.65
CA ALA A 25 15.03 -5.50 9.69
C ALA A 25 15.43 -5.11 8.27
N ILE A 26 15.18 -3.87 7.88
CA ILE A 26 15.58 -3.34 6.57
C ILE A 26 17.11 -3.31 6.45
N LYS A 27 17.81 -2.80 7.46
CA LYS A 27 19.28 -2.75 7.47
C LYS A 27 19.93 -4.12 7.38
N LYS A 28 19.31 -5.13 7.98
CA LYS A 28 19.79 -6.51 7.92
C LYS A 28 19.44 -7.25 6.63
N GLY A 29 18.70 -6.60 5.73
CA GLY A 29 18.27 -7.22 4.48
C GLY A 29 17.18 -8.27 4.63
N LEU A 30 16.46 -8.29 5.74
CA LEU A 30 15.36 -9.25 5.98
C LEU A 30 14.09 -8.86 5.25
N VAL A 31 13.90 -7.58 5.01
CA VAL A 31 12.74 -7.02 4.31
C VAL A 31 13.14 -5.80 3.48
N GLU A 32 12.53 -5.66 2.33
CA GLU A 32 12.55 -4.45 1.53
C GLU A 32 11.16 -3.83 1.56
N ILE A 33 11.08 -2.53 1.82
CA ILE A 33 9.80 -1.81 1.81
C ILE A 33 9.89 -0.71 0.76
N HIS A 34 8.98 -0.75 -0.20
CA HIS A 34 8.87 0.23 -1.26
C HIS A 34 7.55 0.98 -1.11
N ILE A 35 7.63 2.29 -0.97
CA ILE A 35 6.46 3.16 -0.80
C ILE A 35 6.16 3.81 -2.14
N HIS A 36 4.94 3.62 -2.64
CA HIS A 36 4.49 4.14 -3.91
C HIS A 36 3.45 5.23 -3.70
N ASN A 37 3.69 6.40 -4.29
CA ASN A 37 2.75 7.50 -4.24
C ASN A 37 1.66 7.29 -5.30
N LEU A 38 0.42 7.04 -4.86
CA LEU A 38 -0.70 6.82 -5.77
C LEU A 38 -0.97 8.02 -6.68
N ARG A 39 -0.57 9.22 -6.29
CA ARG A 39 -0.72 10.43 -7.10
C ARG A 39 0.07 10.41 -8.40
N LYS A 40 1.01 9.48 -8.56
CA LYS A 40 1.68 9.25 -9.85
C LYS A 40 0.68 8.99 -10.97
N TYR A 41 -0.45 8.35 -10.66
CA TYR A 41 -1.54 8.08 -11.60
C TYR A 41 -2.76 8.98 -11.37
N GLY A 42 -2.59 10.06 -10.61
CA GLY A 42 -3.65 11.04 -10.38
C GLY A 42 -4.06 11.78 -11.65
N LYS A 43 -5.29 12.26 -11.66
CA LYS A 43 -5.89 12.96 -12.81
C LYS A 43 -5.72 14.47 -12.70
N GLY A 44 -5.44 15.08 -13.86
CA GLY A 44 -5.36 16.52 -14.03
C GLY A 44 -4.14 17.15 -13.37
N PRO A 45 -4.07 18.49 -13.38
CA PRO A 45 -2.90 19.24 -12.87
C PRO A 45 -2.66 19.06 -11.36
N ARG A 46 -3.71 18.70 -10.62
CA ARG A 46 -3.64 18.50 -9.15
C ARG A 46 -3.33 17.07 -8.77
N LEU A 47 -3.15 16.18 -9.75
CA LEU A 47 -2.91 14.74 -9.52
C LEU A 47 -3.99 14.14 -8.59
N GLN A 48 -5.24 14.37 -8.92
CA GLN A 48 -6.38 13.94 -8.13
C GLN A 48 -6.51 12.42 -8.13
N VAL A 49 -6.71 11.83 -6.97
CA VAL A 49 -6.87 10.38 -6.77
C VAL A 49 -8.16 10.01 -6.05
N ASP A 50 -8.94 11.00 -5.61
CA ASP A 50 -10.17 10.82 -4.84
C ASP A 50 -11.35 11.50 -5.53
N ASP A 51 -12.55 11.03 -5.26
CA ASP A 51 -13.80 11.52 -5.82
C ASP A 51 -14.89 11.46 -4.75
N TYR A 52 -16.04 12.04 -5.07
CA TYR A 52 -17.19 12.00 -4.16
C TYR A 52 -17.70 10.57 -3.97
N SER A 53 -18.17 10.27 -2.75
CA SER A 53 -18.77 8.98 -2.46
C SER A 53 -20.09 8.79 -3.20
N TYR A 54 -20.39 7.54 -3.56
CA TYR A 54 -21.70 7.20 -4.13
C TYR A 54 -22.81 7.45 -3.10
N GLY A 55 -23.94 7.97 -3.54
CA GLY A 55 -25.07 8.28 -2.68
C GLY A 55 -25.01 9.62 -1.96
N GLY A 56 -23.96 10.43 -2.18
CA GLY A 56 -23.86 11.79 -1.63
C GLY A 56 -23.51 11.86 -0.15
N ASP A 57 -22.96 10.78 0.42
CA ASP A 57 -22.46 10.80 1.80
C ASP A 57 -21.27 11.74 1.93
N ALA A 58 -21.01 12.18 3.17
CA ALA A 58 -19.84 13.01 3.46
C ALA A 58 -18.52 12.24 3.26
N GLY A 59 -17.49 12.94 2.81
CA GLY A 59 -16.18 12.39 2.59
C GLY A 59 -15.88 12.07 1.14
N MET A 60 -14.68 11.57 0.90
CA MET A 60 -14.16 11.24 -0.42
C MET A 60 -13.76 9.76 -0.47
N VAL A 61 -13.83 9.19 -1.65
CA VAL A 61 -13.38 7.81 -1.91
C VAL A 61 -12.22 7.84 -2.91
N ILE A 62 -11.30 6.89 -2.79
CA ILE A 62 -10.20 6.77 -3.75
C ILE A 62 -10.76 6.27 -5.08
N MET A 63 -10.36 6.93 -6.18
CA MET A 63 -10.78 6.53 -7.52
C MET A 63 -10.17 5.18 -7.91
N LEU A 64 -10.95 4.37 -8.62
CA LEU A 64 -10.51 3.05 -9.07
C LEU A 64 -9.34 3.11 -10.06
N GLU A 65 -9.38 4.04 -11.01
CA GLU A 65 -8.40 4.09 -12.11
C GLU A 65 -6.95 4.29 -11.65
N PRO A 66 -6.61 5.23 -10.74
CA PRO A 66 -5.24 5.32 -10.23
C PRO A 66 -4.76 4.05 -9.53
N VAL A 67 -5.61 3.43 -8.73
CA VAL A 67 -5.29 2.17 -8.04
C VAL A 67 -5.06 1.05 -9.04
N TYR A 68 -5.95 0.91 -10.01
CA TYR A 68 -5.83 -0.09 -11.06
C TYR A 68 -4.51 0.06 -11.83
N ASN A 69 -4.19 1.28 -12.25
CA ASN A 69 -2.96 1.53 -13.01
C ASN A 69 -1.70 1.24 -12.18
N MET A 70 -1.69 1.60 -10.91
CA MET A 70 -0.57 1.31 -10.01
C MET A 70 -0.38 -0.19 -9.82
N ILE A 71 -1.46 -0.93 -9.59
CA ILE A 71 -1.40 -2.38 -9.43
C ILE A 71 -0.93 -3.04 -10.73
N GLN A 72 -1.39 -2.58 -11.90
CA GLN A 72 -0.93 -3.09 -13.18
C GLN A 72 0.57 -2.89 -13.38
N GLU A 73 1.10 -1.72 -13.03
CA GLU A 73 2.52 -1.45 -13.12
C GLU A 73 3.33 -2.39 -12.23
N LEU A 74 2.92 -2.55 -10.97
CA LEU A 74 3.64 -3.39 -10.02
C LEU A 74 3.58 -4.87 -10.39
N THR A 75 2.42 -5.36 -10.81
CA THR A 75 2.24 -6.77 -11.18
C THR A 75 2.87 -7.12 -12.51
N ALA A 76 3.15 -6.15 -13.37
CA ALA A 76 3.93 -6.36 -14.59
C ALA A 76 5.42 -6.62 -14.30
N GLU A 77 5.93 -6.12 -13.17
CA GLU A 77 7.34 -6.25 -12.80
C GLU A 77 7.63 -7.51 -11.98
N ARG A 78 6.67 -8.00 -11.20
CA ARG A 78 6.85 -9.18 -10.33
C ARG A 78 5.54 -9.83 -9.97
N ASP A 79 5.62 -11.10 -9.57
CA ASP A 79 4.46 -11.83 -9.04
C ASP A 79 4.29 -11.53 -7.56
N TYR A 80 3.08 -11.16 -7.16
CA TYR A 80 2.72 -10.92 -5.77
C TYR A 80 1.97 -12.12 -5.20
N ASP A 81 2.38 -12.55 -4.01
CA ASP A 81 1.72 -13.66 -3.31
C ASP A 81 0.39 -13.23 -2.72
N GLU A 82 0.30 -11.97 -2.28
CA GLU A 82 -0.91 -11.38 -1.72
C GLU A 82 -1.06 -9.93 -2.14
N VAL A 83 -2.29 -9.50 -2.35
CA VAL A 83 -2.68 -8.10 -2.48
C VAL A 83 -3.65 -7.78 -1.36
N ILE A 84 -3.26 -6.87 -0.47
CA ILE A 84 -4.00 -6.59 0.76
C ILE A 84 -4.61 -5.19 0.67
N TYR A 85 -5.92 -5.12 0.84
CA TYR A 85 -6.63 -3.85 0.96
C TYR A 85 -6.94 -3.56 2.42
N MET A 86 -6.43 -2.43 2.92
CA MET A 86 -6.66 -2.01 4.30
C MET A 86 -8.04 -1.36 4.42
N SER A 87 -8.95 -2.01 5.13
CA SER A 87 -10.34 -1.60 5.24
C SER A 87 -10.87 -1.77 6.66
N PRO A 88 -11.77 -0.88 7.13
CA PRO A 88 -12.43 -1.07 8.44
C PRO A 88 -13.28 -2.33 8.51
N ASP A 89 -13.75 -2.84 7.38
CA ASP A 89 -14.61 -4.03 7.29
C ASP A 89 -13.82 -5.33 7.07
N GLY A 90 -12.49 -5.23 7.00
CA GLY A 90 -11.62 -6.37 6.78
C GLY A 90 -11.45 -7.25 8.01
N GLU A 91 -10.72 -8.34 7.84
CA GLU A 91 -10.32 -9.18 8.95
C GLU A 91 -9.38 -8.43 9.89
N ILE A 92 -9.56 -8.61 11.19
CA ILE A 92 -8.66 -8.02 12.18
C ILE A 92 -7.30 -8.72 12.10
N LEU A 93 -6.23 -7.95 11.92
CA LEU A 93 -4.88 -8.49 11.93
C LEU A 93 -4.59 -9.15 13.29
N ASN A 94 -4.16 -10.39 13.25
CA ASN A 94 -3.76 -11.16 14.43
C ASN A 94 -2.44 -11.87 14.18
N GLN A 95 -1.92 -12.56 15.19
CA GLN A 95 -0.64 -13.24 15.07
C GLN A 95 -0.65 -14.35 14.01
N SER A 96 -1.77 -15.04 13.84
CA SER A 96 -1.90 -16.11 12.83
C SER A 96 -1.77 -15.54 11.42
N ILE A 97 -2.48 -14.46 11.12
CA ILE A 97 -2.40 -13.77 9.82
C ILE A 97 -0.99 -13.21 9.59
N ALA A 98 -0.41 -12.59 10.61
CA ALA A 98 0.96 -12.08 10.52
C ALA A 98 1.97 -13.18 10.22
N ASN A 99 1.83 -14.35 10.84
CA ASN A 99 2.70 -15.49 10.58
C ASN A 99 2.55 -16.00 9.14
N GLU A 100 1.33 -16.09 8.62
CA GLU A 100 1.09 -16.48 7.23
C GLU A 100 1.75 -15.49 6.25
N LEU A 101 1.55 -14.20 6.47
CA LEU A 101 2.13 -13.16 5.61
C LEU A 101 3.65 -13.15 5.67
N SER A 102 4.24 -13.49 6.82
CA SER A 102 5.70 -13.53 6.98
C SER A 102 6.38 -14.59 6.11
N LEU A 103 5.63 -15.56 5.63
CA LEU A 103 6.14 -16.61 4.73
C LEU A 103 6.09 -16.23 3.25
N LYS A 104 5.47 -15.11 2.91
CA LYS A 104 5.35 -14.63 1.54
C LYS A 104 6.61 -13.91 1.08
N GLU A 105 6.86 -13.94 -0.21
CA GLU A 105 8.03 -13.26 -0.79
C GLU A 105 7.72 -11.81 -1.18
N ASN A 106 6.57 -11.59 -1.82
CA ASN A 106 6.14 -10.27 -2.31
C ASN A 106 4.69 -9.99 -1.90
N ILE A 107 4.46 -8.91 -1.20
CA ILE A 107 3.13 -8.40 -0.84
C ILE A 107 3.03 -6.90 -1.12
#